data_d5d6056e823a95872b1382167dbfed8d
#
_entry.id   d5d6056e823a95872b1382167dbfed8d
#
_cell.length_a   1.000
_cell.length_b   1.000
_cell.length_c   1.000
_cell.angle_alpha   90.00
_cell.angle_beta   90.00
_cell.angle_gamma   90.00
#
_symmetry.space_group_name_H-M   'P 1'
#
loop_
_entity.id
_entity.type
_entity.pdbx_description
1 polymer ?
#
loop_
_entity_poly.entity_id
_entity_poly.type
_entity_poly.pdbx_seq_one_letter_code
_entity_poly.pdbx_strand_id
1 'polypeptide(L)'
;FWTTSMSMDNWHIVAVIFNKSGNQIALRLDGSNAFTPVNDYDNSVSTNQELRLMNNRAGRKLDGRLAEFFAVADIPGTGGTDITDVQKAEGYLAHKWDLTSILPVSHPYKTTAP
;
A
#
# COMPACT_ATOMS: atom_id res chain seq x y z
N PHE A 1 -15.48 -7.74 -2.12
CA PHE A 1 -15.31 -6.39 -2.69
C PHE A 1 -14.86 -5.45 -1.59
N TRP A 2 -13.73 -4.80 -1.80
CA TRP A 2 -13.20 -3.83 -0.86
C TRP A 2 -13.43 -2.45 -1.43
N THR A 3 -14.11 -1.60 -0.68
CA THR A 3 -14.31 -0.20 -1.04
C THR A 3 -13.61 0.66 -0.01
N THR A 4 -12.54 1.32 -0.40
CA THR A 4 -12.04 2.46 0.35
C THR A 4 -12.35 3.72 -0.44
N SER A 5 -12.79 4.75 0.25
CA SER A 5 -13.04 6.05 -0.37
C SER A 5 -11.74 6.84 -0.36
N MET A 6 -11.19 7.11 -1.53
CA MET A 6 -10.14 8.10 -1.71
C MET A 6 -10.78 9.42 -2.12
N SER A 7 -10.28 10.53 -1.60
CA SER A 7 -10.71 11.84 -2.06
C SER A 7 -10.26 12.06 -3.50
N MET A 8 -11.13 12.66 -4.32
CA MET A 8 -10.79 13.00 -5.69
C MET A 8 -9.88 14.23 -5.72
N ASP A 9 -9.07 14.32 -6.76
CA ASP A 9 -8.17 15.47 -7.03
C ASP A 9 -7.07 15.71 -5.97
N ASN A 10 -6.75 14.69 -5.17
CA ASN A 10 -5.65 14.73 -4.22
C ASN A 10 -4.64 13.61 -4.48
N TRP A 11 -3.41 13.83 -4.04
CA TRP A 11 -2.39 12.78 -3.99
C TRP A 11 -2.60 11.91 -2.77
N HIS A 12 -2.38 10.62 -2.93
CA HIS A 12 -2.51 9.61 -1.91
C HIS A 12 -1.30 8.68 -1.89
N ILE A 13 -0.97 8.16 -0.72
CA ILE A 13 -0.01 7.08 -0.52
C ILE A 13 -0.79 5.80 -0.29
N VAL A 14 -0.62 4.83 -1.18
CA VAL A 14 -1.29 3.52 -1.09
C VAL A 14 -0.23 2.44 -0.89
N ALA A 15 -0.36 1.66 0.17
CA ALA A 15 0.45 0.48 0.40
C ALA A 15 -0.43 -0.78 0.41
N VAL A 16 -0.04 -1.77 -0.37
CA VAL A 16 -0.67 -3.10 -0.40
C VAL A 16 0.32 -4.10 0.17
N ILE A 17 -0.07 -4.81 1.20
CA ILE A 17 0.76 -5.77 1.92
C ILE A 17 0.22 -7.17 1.64
N PHE A 18 1.06 -8.03 1.08
CA PHE A 18 0.75 -9.43 0.85
C PHE A 18 1.49 -10.29 1.88
N ASN A 19 0.75 -10.93 2.76
CA ASN A 19 1.30 -11.87 3.72
C ASN A 19 0.97 -13.30 3.28
N LYS A 20 1.95 -13.94 2.63
CA LYS A 20 1.80 -15.31 2.13
C LYS A 20 1.59 -16.33 3.23
N SER A 21 2.34 -16.23 4.34
CA SER A 21 2.26 -17.17 5.43
C SER A 21 0.95 -17.08 6.22
N GLY A 22 0.39 -15.88 6.30
CA GLY A 22 -0.90 -15.62 6.95
C GLY A 22 -2.09 -15.69 6.01
N ASN A 23 -1.88 -15.91 4.71
CA ASN A 23 -2.93 -15.90 3.69
C ASN A 23 -3.73 -14.59 3.67
N GLN A 24 -3.04 -13.46 3.89
CA GLN A 24 -3.68 -12.18 4.14
C GLN A 24 -3.25 -11.12 3.12
N ILE A 25 -4.18 -10.24 2.80
CA ILE A 25 -3.90 -8.97 2.13
C ILE A 25 -4.35 -7.83 3.03
N ALA A 26 -3.52 -6.83 3.19
CA ALA A 26 -3.86 -5.58 3.88
C ALA A 26 -3.69 -4.39 2.94
N LEU A 27 -4.54 -3.41 3.07
CA LEU A 27 -4.46 -2.14 2.36
C LEU A 27 -4.27 -1.01 3.37
N ARG A 28 -3.33 -0.14 3.08
CA ARG A 28 -3.15 1.10 3.82
C ARG A 28 -3.34 2.28 2.88
N LEU A 29 -3.95 3.32 3.40
CA LEU A 29 -4.17 4.58 2.71
C LEU A 29 -3.66 5.71 3.61
N ASP A 30 -2.76 6.53 3.08
CA ASP A 30 -2.21 7.71 3.74
C ASP A 30 -1.66 7.41 5.16
N GLY A 31 -0.96 6.28 5.30
CA GLY A 31 -0.38 5.85 6.57
C GLY A 31 -1.35 5.21 7.56
N SER A 32 -2.61 5.04 7.20
CA SER A 32 -3.63 4.39 8.04
C SER A 32 -4.12 3.08 7.43
N ASN A 33 -4.56 2.14 8.26
CA ASN A 33 -5.21 0.93 7.77
C ASN A 33 -6.54 1.31 7.09
N ALA A 34 -6.66 1.03 5.80
CA ALA A 34 -7.86 1.29 5.03
C ALA A 34 -8.88 0.15 5.15
N PHE A 35 -8.42 -1.05 5.44
CA PHE A 35 -9.28 -2.18 5.78
C PHE A 35 -8.54 -3.21 6.66
N THR A 36 -9.32 -4.02 7.38
CA THR A 36 -8.80 -5.13 8.17
C THR A 36 -8.34 -6.26 7.24
N PRO A 37 -7.19 -6.88 7.49
CA PRO A 37 -6.72 -8.01 6.70
C PRO A 37 -7.80 -9.10 6.60
N VAL A 38 -8.05 -9.57 5.39
CA VAL A 38 -8.93 -10.72 5.16
C VAL A 38 -8.10 -11.94 4.80
N ASN A 39 -8.48 -13.09 5.34
CA ASN A 39 -7.89 -14.39 5.05
C ASN A 39 -8.50 -14.93 3.75
N ASP A 40 -8.29 -14.22 2.64
CA ASP A 40 -8.88 -14.58 1.35
C ASP A 40 -7.84 -14.44 0.21
N TYR A 41 -6.58 -14.56 0.58
CA TYR A 41 -5.51 -14.60 -0.40
C TYR A 41 -5.36 -16.03 -0.89
N ASP A 42 -5.86 -16.29 -2.11
CA ASP A 42 -5.58 -17.55 -2.79
C ASP A 42 -4.09 -17.63 -3.11
N ASN A 43 -3.40 -18.47 -2.35
CA ASN A 43 -1.96 -18.69 -2.44
C ASN A 43 -1.57 -19.52 -3.68
N SER A 44 -2.50 -19.85 -4.56
CA SER A 44 -2.24 -20.47 -5.85
C SER A 44 -1.56 -19.45 -6.77
N VAL A 45 -0.24 -19.43 -6.75
CA VAL A 45 0.55 -18.56 -7.63
C VAL A 45 0.50 -19.11 -9.04
N SER A 46 -0.26 -18.46 -9.89
CA SER A 46 -0.10 -18.63 -11.34
C SER A 46 1.17 -17.90 -11.78
N THR A 47 2.12 -18.61 -12.34
CA THR A 47 3.47 -18.13 -12.67
C THR A 47 3.53 -17.11 -13.82
N ASN A 48 2.40 -16.77 -14.43
CA ASN A 48 2.33 -15.87 -15.59
C ASN A 48 1.33 -14.73 -15.39
N GLN A 49 1.38 -14.06 -14.23
CA GLN A 49 0.52 -12.89 -13.97
C GLN A 49 1.28 -11.60 -14.22
N GLU A 50 0.62 -10.68 -14.92
CA GLU A 50 1.12 -9.33 -15.15
C GLU A 50 0.83 -8.45 -13.93
N LEU A 51 1.80 -7.65 -13.51
CA LEU A 51 1.54 -6.51 -12.64
C LEU A 51 0.84 -5.42 -13.45
N ARG A 52 -0.36 -5.05 -13.05
CA ARG A 52 -1.12 -3.98 -13.67
C ARG A 52 -1.35 -2.86 -12.69
N LEU A 53 -0.85 -1.68 -13.01
CA LEU A 53 -1.08 -0.47 -12.24
C LEU A 53 -2.16 0.37 -12.94
N MET A 54 -3.06 0.98 -12.15
CA MET A 54 -4.13 1.87 -12.62
C MET A 54 -5.11 1.26 -13.63
N ASN A 55 -5.09 -0.06 -13.79
CA ASN A 55 -6.00 -0.77 -14.69
C ASN A 55 -6.26 -2.18 -14.17
N ASN A 56 -7.40 -2.74 -14.50
CA ASN A 56 -7.69 -4.14 -14.22
C ASN A 56 -8.07 -4.91 -15.49
N ARG A 57 -8.18 -6.24 -15.35
CA ARG A 57 -8.53 -7.16 -16.43
C ARG A 57 -9.91 -6.90 -17.04
N ALA A 58 -10.82 -6.28 -16.30
CA ALA A 58 -12.19 -5.98 -16.71
C ALA A 58 -12.35 -4.62 -17.41
N GLY A 59 -11.24 -3.99 -17.79
CA GLY A 59 -11.28 -2.68 -18.47
C GLY A 59 -11.59 -1.49 -17.56
N ARG A 60 -11.64 -1.69 -16.23
CA ARG A 60 -11.78 -0.60 -15.28
C ARG A 60 -10.44 0.10 -15.13
N LYS A 61 -10.43 1.40 -15.31
CA LYS A 61 -9.24 2.24 -15.24
C LYS A 61 -9.39 3.21 -14.09
N LEU A 62 -8.29 3.49 -13.41
CA LEU A 62 -8.18 4.65 -12.55
C LEU A 62 -7.82 5.84 -13.44
N ASP A 63 -8.66 6.85 -13.47
CA ASP A 63 -8.35 8.13 -14.10
C ASP A 63 -7.54 8.97 -13.11
N GLY A 64 -6.24 9.05 -13.34
CA GLY A 64 -5.33 9.68 -12.40
C GLY A 64 -3.88 9.61 -12.86
N ARG A 65 -2.98 9.93 -11.96
CA ARG A 65 -1.53 9.94 -12.17
C ARG A 65 -0.83 9.10 -11.13
N LEU A 66 0.24 8.43 -11.52
CA LEU A 66 1.15 7.71 -10.64
C LEU A 66 2.49 8.44 -10.64
N ALA A 67 2.90 8.96 -9.49
CA ALA A 67 4.16 9.67 -9.34
C ALA A 67 5.33 8.71 -9.13
N GLU A 68 5.13 7.68 -8.31
CA GLU A 68 6.17 6.71 -7.98
C GLU A 68 5.55 5.37 -7.61
N PHE A 69 6.24 4.31 -7.94
CA PHE A 69 5.90 2.94 -7.53
C PHE A 69 7.19 2.18 -7.19
N PHE A 70 7.16 1.42 -6.12
CA PHE A 70 8.16 0.42 -5.82
C PHE A 70 7.52 -0.79 -5.13
N ALA A 71 8.16 -1.93 -5.27
CA ALA A 71 7.76 -3.15 -4.58
C ALA A 71 8.95 -3.66 -3.76
N VAL A 72 8.67 -4.08 -2.54
CA VAL A 72 9.66 -4.70 -1.67
C VAL A 72 9.23 -6.15 -1.46
N ALA A 73 10.11 -7.08 -1.82
CA ALA A 73 9.92 -8.49 -1.55
C ALA A 73 10.63 -8.84 -0.24
N ASP A 74 10.02 -9.76 0.52
CA ASP A 74 10.62 -10.37 1.71
C ASP A 74 11.08 -9.35 2.76
N ILE A 75 10.12 -8.77 3.46
CA ILE A 75 10.40 -7.91 4.62
C ILE A 75 10.96 -8.80 5.74
N PRO A 76 12.27 -8.74 6.06
CA PRO A 76 12.91 -9.69 6.95
C PRO A 76 12.35 -9.63 8.38
N GLY A 77 12.14 -10.79 8.97
CA GLY A 77 11.80 -10.93 10.40
C GLY A 77 10.33 -10.81 10.75
N THR A 78 9.43 -10.75 9.78
CA THR A 78 8.06 -10.30 10.05
C THR A 78 6.96 -11.28 9.65
N GLY A 79 7.32 -12.36 8.99
CA GLY A 79 6.30 -13.19 8.36
C GLY A 79 5.39 -12.40 7.39
N GLY A 80 5.90 -11.29 6.86
CA GLY A 80 5.19 -10.42 5.93
C GLY A 80 4.32 -9.31 6.55
N THR A 81 4.47 -9.03 7.84
CA THR A 81 3.60 -8.08 8.56
C THR A 81 4.31 -7.00 9.37
N ASP A 82 5.61 -6.76 9.17
CA ASP A 82 6.26 -5.67 9.89
C ASP A 82 5.79 -4.31 9.37
N ILE A 83 4.89 -3.75 10.14
CA ILE A 83 4.35 -2.42 9.90
C ILE A 83 5.43 -1.34 9.87
N THR A 84 6.57 -1.58 10.53
CA THR A 84 7.67 -0.62 10.62
C THR A 84 8.28 -0.33 9.26
N ASP A 85 8.54 -1.35 8.44
CA ASP A 85 9.12 -1.14 7.12
C ASP A 85 8.12 -0.54 6.14
N VAL A 86 6.84 -0.91 6.27
CA VAL A 86 5.77 -0.26 5.52
C VAL A 86 5.68 1.23 5.88
N GLN A 87 5.74 1.56 7.17
CA GLN A 87 5.73 2.95 7.63
C GLN A 87 6.97 3.74 7.19
N LYS A 88 8.15 3.10 7.08
CA LYS A 88 9.34 3.74 6.48
C LYS A 88 9.09 4.08 5.01
N ALA A 89 8.52 3.16 4.25
CA ALA A 89 8.18 3.40 2.85
C ALA A 89 7.15 4.53 2.69
N GLU A 90 6.11 4.52 3.52
CA GLU A 90 5.11 5.61 3.56
C GLU A 90 5.75 6.96 3.92
N GLY A 91 6.61 6.97 4.95
CA GLY A 91 7.35 8.16 5.36
C GLY A 91 8.27 8.69 4.27
N TYR A 92 9.02 7.81 3.60
CA TYR A 92 9.87 8.18 2.47
C TYR A 92 9.07 8.88 1.37
N LEU A 93 7.94 8.27 0.94
CA LEU A 93 7.09 8.86 -0.09
C LEU A 93 6.50 10.20 0.36
N ALA A 94 6.05 10.28 1.61
CA ALA A 94 5.45 11.49 2.16
C ALA A 94 6.44 12.67 2.17
N HIS A 95 7.67 12.44 2.60
CA HIS A 95 8.69 13.48 2.61
C HIS A 95 9.18 13.84 1.21
N LYS A 96 9.35 12.85 0.34
CA LYS A 96 9.81 13.08 -1.04
C LYS A 96 8.83 13.90 -1.87
N TRP A 97 7.54 13.69 -1.68
CA TRP A 97 6.48 14.28 -2.48
C TRP A 97 5.70 15.39 -1.75
N ASP A 98 6.21 15.86 -0.60
CA ASP A 98 5.59 16.90 0.24
C ASP A 98 4.15 16.53 0.69
N LEU A 99 3.95 15.27 1.01
CA LEU A 99 2.67 14.70 1.43
C LEU A 99 2.60 14.41 2.94
N THR A 100 3.52 14.93 3.74
CA THR A 100 3.54 14.66 5.18
C THR A 100 2.25 15.09 5.90
N SER A 101 1.54 16.08 5.35
CA SER A 101 0.26 16.54 5.89
C SER A 101 -0.84 15.48 5.91
N ILE A 102 -0.84 14.56 4.94
CA ILE A 102 -1.85 13.49 4.86
C ILE A 102 -1.60 12.32 5.82
N LEU A 103 -0.38 12.17 6.35
CA LEU A 103 -0.08 11.13 7.32
C LEU A 103 -0.78 11.41 8.67
N PRO A 104 -1.23 10.37 9.39
CA PRO A 104 -1.79 10.52 10.74
C PRO A 104 -0.78 11.16 11.72
N VAL A 105 -1.28 11.83 12.73
CA VAL A 105 -0.41 12.43 13.79
C VAL A 105 0.43 11.37 14.49
N SER A 106 -0.10 10.15 14.61
CA SER A 106 0.59 9.00 15.23
C SER A 106 1.60 8.31 14.30
N HIS A 107 1.72 8.74 13.04
CA HIS A 107 2.67 8.12 12.11
C HIS A 107 4.11 8.44 12.51
N PRO A 108 5.02 7.45 12.66
CA PRO A 108 6.37 7.67 13.20
C PRO A 108 7.21 8.63 12.34
N TYR A 109 6.92 8.71 11.06
CA TYR A 109 7.62 9.58 10.10
C TYR A 109 6.80 10.81 9.67
N LYS A 110 5.85 11.25 10.50
CA LYS A 110 5.03 12.45 10.23
C LYS A 110 5.88 13.72 10.11
N THR A 111 6.88 13.85 10.99
CA THR A 111 7.68 15.08 11.13
C THR A 111 9.15 14.91 10.73
N THR A 112 9.63 13.69 10.68
CA THR A 112 11.03 13.37 10.38
C THR A 112 11.08 12.26 9.35
N ALA A 113 11.90 12.40 8.31
CA ALA A 113 12.10 11.35 7.31
C ALA A 113 12.72 10.10 7.93
N PRO A 114 12.41 8.91 7.42
CA PRO A 114 12.99 7.66 7.87
C PRO A 114 14.49 7.56 7.60
#